data_8869b90d870a9536f7df1ca9ef71c787
#
_entry.id   8869b90d870a9536f7df1ca9ef71c787
#
_cell.length_a   1.000
_cell.length_b   1.000
_cell.length_c   1.000
_cell.angle_alpha   90.00
_cell.angle_beta   90.00
_cell.angle_gamma   90.00
#
_symmetry.space_group_name_H-M   'P 1'
#
loop_
_entity.id
_entity.type
_entity.pdbx_description
1 polymer ?
#
loop_
_entity_poly.entity_id
_entity_poly.type
_entity_poly.pdbx_seq_one_letter_code
_entity_poly.pdbx_strand_id
1 'polypeptide(L)'
;VLGNGDTVFIRPLTPDDRPTLAEFHRRQSADSIYRRFFSPKPELSDKELLHFTDVDMVDRAALAVESHDELIAWASYERWPGRSEAEAAFMVDDGHQGAGIATLLLEHLAAIARSNGIERFTAEVLGDNRAMLAVFAKAGWPLQRRFDSGVVDLDWELADTDEFLDSVERREQRADSRAVTRILLPRAVAVIGASERPGSVGDAIWRNVANSVDVPIHAVNPRHDEIHGHLSCRTIDQLPDEVSLAIIAVPARDLDETVDACITKRMRGAVIVTSVDGSDVDVPALVTRARRNGLRIIGPSSMGIASPRPETRLQAALVDVALPPGGVAISMQSGSLGGSFLRKARDVDLGVSWFVSLGDKSDISANDLLQFWEQDDNTTVIAMYTESFGNPRKFARIA
;
A
#
# COMPACT_ATOMS: atom_id res chain seq x y z
N VAL A 1 0.55 3.48 -3.50
CA VAL A 1 1.57 2.98 -2.56
C VAL A 1 2.80 3.87 -2.65
N LEU A 2 3.38 4.26 -1.52
CA LEU A 2 4.58 5.09 -1.44
C LEU A 2 5.85 4.27 -1.66
N GLY A 3 6.94 4.95 -1.96
CA GLY A 3 8.24 4.31 -2.16
C GLY A 3 8.78 3.51 -0.95
N ASN A 4 8.27 3.72 0.25
CA ASN A 4 8.56 2.94 1.44
C ASN A 4 7.60 1.74 1.65
N GLY A 5 6.57 1.58 0.79
CA GLY A 5 5.54 0.54 0.86
C GLY A 5 4.31 0.91 1.69
N ASP A 6 4.23 2.14 2.24
CA ASP A 6 3.03 2.62 2.90
C ASP A 6 1.94 2.94 1.87
N THR A 7 0.69 2.70 2.23
CA THR A 7 -0.45 3.06 1.39
C THR A 7 -1.00 4.41 1.82
N VAL A 8 -1.32 5.25 0.86
CA VAL A 8 -2.00 6.53 1.07
C VAL A 8 -3.22 6.61 0.16
N PHE A 9 -4.19 7.40 0.55
CA PHE A 9 -5.36 7.67 -0.26
C PHE A 9 -5.28 9.08 -0.84
N ILE A 10 -5.43 9.21 -2.16
CA ILE A 10 -5.42 10.50 -2.85
C ILE A 10 -6.82 10.77 -3.38
N ARG A 11 -7.34 11.94 -3.08
CA ARG A 11 -8.65 12.41 -3.55
C ARG A 11 -8.65 13.90 -3.84
N PRO A 12 -9.62 14.41 -4.62
CA PRO A 12 -9.83 15.85 -4.71
C PRO A 12 -10.07 16.48 -3.33
N LEU A 13 -9.56 17.68 -3.12
CA LEU A 13 -10.01 18.56 -2.03
C LEU A 13 -11.41 19.07 -2.36
N THR A 14 -12.25 19.18 -1.34
CA THR A 14 -13.63 19.67 -1.43
C THR A 14 -13.88 20.78 -0.41
N PRO A 15 -14.94 21.59 -0.56
CA PRO A 15 -15.31 22.62 0.41
C PRO A 15 -15.49 22.10 1.85
N ASP A 16 -15.82 20.82 2.02
CA ASP A 16 -15.97 20.20 3.35
C ASP A 16 -14.62 19.99 4.06
N ASP A 17 -13.52 20.03 3.31
CA ASP A 17 -12.15 19.87 3.86
C ASP A 17 -11.57 21.12 4.49
N ARG A 18 -12.27 22.27 4.45
CA ARG A 18 -11.78 23.54 5.02
C ARG A 18 -11.28 23.43 6.46
N PRO A 19 -12.01 22.82 7.39
CA PRO A 19 -11.54 22.65 8.77
C PRO A 19 -10.27 21.78 8.85
N THR A 20 -10.25 20.68 8.10
CA THR A 20 -9.12 19.73 8.06
C THR A 20 -7.87 20.38 7.45
N LEU A 21 -8.04 21.17 6.38
CA LEU A 21 -6.94 21.90 5.74
C LEU A 21 -6.38 22.99 6.66
N ALA A 22 -7.25 23.71 7.40
CA ALA A 22 -6.83 24.71 8.39
C ALA A 22 -6.04 24.05 9.53
N GLU A 23 -6.48 22.89 10.03
CA GLU A 23 -5.79 22.13 11.06
C GLU A 23 -4.44 21.61 10.55
N PHE A 24 -4.41 21.01 9.34
CA PHE A 24 -3.19 20.60 8.68
C PHE A 24 -2.17 21.74 8.60
N HIS A 25 -2.61 22.92 8.16
CA HIS A 25 -1.72 24.09 8.02
C HIS A 25 -1.13 24.53 9.37
N ARG A 26 -1.94 24.62 10.45
CA ARG A 26 -1.49 25.06 11.79
C ARG A 26 -0.44 24.16 12.42
N ARG A 27 -0.43 22.89 12.11
CA ARG A 27 0.55 21.94 12.66
C ARG A 27 1.88 21.89 11.89
N GLN A 28 1.99 22.59 10.74
CA GLN A 28 3.24 22.62 10.00
C GLN A 28 4.26 23.55 10.63
N SER A 29 5.55 23.27 10.43
CA SER A 29 6.63 24.15 10.86
C SER A 29 6.59 25.48 10.10
N ALA A 30 7.13 26.52 10.74
CA ALA A 30 7.27 27.83 10.09
C ALA A 30 8.11 27.76 8.80
N ASP A 31 9.09 26.85 8.75
CA ASP A 31 9.92 26.61 7.57
C ASP A 31 9.11 26.02 6.42
N SER A 32 8.29 24.98 6.66
CA SER A 32 7.42 24.38 5.64
C SER A 32 6.36 25.36 5.14
N ILE A 33 5.81 26.18 6.01
CA ILE A 33 4.88 27.26 5.63
C ILE A 33 5.59 28.29 4.75
N TYR A 34 6.79 28.74 5.16
CA TYR A 34 7.56 29.72 4.38
C TYR A 34 7.94 29.18 2.99
N ARG A 35 8.35 27.90 2.90
CA ARG A 35 8.67 27.24 1.62
C ARG A 35 7.49 27.15 0.68
N ARG A 36 6.27 27.13 1.19
CA ARG A 36 5.04 27.05 0.37
C ARG A 36 4.50 28.42 -0.03
N PHE A 37 4.56 29.41 0.87
CA PHE A 37 3.88 30.70 0.69
C PHE A 37 4.84 31.88 0.50
N PHE A 38 6.15 31.64 0.60
CA PHE A 38 7.20 32.68 0.52
C PHE A 38 7.04 33.81 1.54
N SER A 39 6.24 33.59 2.56
CA SER A 39 5.94 34.55 3.62
C SER A 39 5.55 33.83 4.89
N PRO A 40 5.74 34.44 6.07
CA PRO A 40 5.16 33.94 7.32
C PRO A 40 3.64 33.95 7.21
N LYS A 41 3.02 32.79 7.35
CA LYS A 41 1.57 32.60 7.25
C LYS A 41 1.10 31.59 8.29
N PRO A 42 0.98 31.98 9.56
CA PRO A 42 0.62 31.03 10.63
C PRO A 42 -0.79 30.43 10.48
N GLU A 43 -1.67 31.13 9.79
CA GLU A 43 -3.04 30.71 9.52
C GLU A 43 -3.45 31.02 8.08
N LEU A 44 -4.33 30.18 7.53
CA LEU A 44 -5.01 30.46 6.27
C LEU A 44 -6.32 31.21 6.58
N SER A 45 -6.57 32.27 5.83
CA SER A 45 -7.85 32.98 5.88
C SER A 45 -8.98 32.16 5.29
N ASP A 46 -10.23 32.45 5.65
CA ASP A 46 -11.41 31.79 5.06
C ASP A 46 -11.45 31.90 3.54
N LYS A 47 -10.98 33.03 2.99
CA LYS A 47 -10.87 33.22 1.54
C LYS A 47 -9.87 32.28 0.89
N GLU A 48 -8.73 32.05 1.53
CA GLU A 48 -7.70 31.11 1.04
C GLU A 48 -8.15 29.66 1.20
N LEU A 49 -8.77 29.31 2.32
CA LEU A 49 -9.36 27.99 2.51
C LEU A 49 -10.41 27.68 1.44
N LEU A 50 -11.29 28.64 1.16
CA LEU A 50 -12.26 28.50 0.07
C LEU A 50 -11.55 28.38 -1.30
N HIS A 51 -10.54 29.21 -1.56
CA HIS A 51 -9.79 29.19 -2.82
C HIS A 51 -9.14 27.82 -3.10
N PHE A 52 -8.58 27.17 -2.06
CA PHE A 52 -7.91 25.87 -2.22
C PHE A 52 -8.87 24.69 -2.23
N THR A 53 -10.07 24.81 -1.70
CA THR A 53 -11.02 23.69 -1.57
C THR A 53 -12.19 23.75 -2.55
N ASP A 54 -12.54 24.94 -3.02
CA ASP A 54 -13.61 25.14 -4.02
C ASP A 54 -12.98 25.27 -5.41
N VAL A 55 -12.56 24.13 -5.97
CA VAL A 55 -11.88 24.01 -7.26
C VAL A 55 -12.75 23.28 -8.28
N ASP A 56 -12.60 23.65 -9.55
CA ASP A 56 -13.40 23.10 -10.65
C ASP A 56 -12.80 21.82 -11.25
N MET A 57 -11.60 21.44 -10.82
CA MET A 57 -10.80 20.33 -11.34
C MET A 57 -10.47 20.46 -12.84
N VAL A 58 -10.59 21.66 -13.40
CA VAL A 58 -10.29 22.00 -14.80
C VAL A 58 -9.22 23.07 -14.89
N ASP A 59 -9.54 24.31 -14.52
CA ASP A 59 -8.59 25.42 -14.47
C ASP A 59 -7.84 25.48 -13.14
N ARG A 60 -8.47 24.99 -12.07
CA ARG A 60 -7.87 24.80 -10.76
C ARG A 60 -8.16 23.36 -10.27
N ALA A 61 -7.13 22.66 -9.90
CA ALA A 61 -7.29 21.36 -9.26
C ALA A 61 -6.51 21.30 -7.94
N ALA A 62 -7.06 20.64 -6.95
CA ALA A 62 -6.40 20.41 -5.68
C ALA A 62 -6.65 18.98 -5.21
N LEU A 63 -5.58 18.31 -4.77
CA LEU A 63 -5.59 16.94 -4.27
C LEU A 63 -5.15 16.89 -2.82
N ALA A 64 -5.86 16.12 -2.02
CA ALA A 64 -5.54 15.73 -0.66
C ALA A 64 -4.88 14.35 -0.65
N VAL A 65 -3.94 14.14 0.27
CA VAL A 65 -3.38 12.82 0.60
C VAL A 65 -3.71 12.51 2.05
N GLU A 66 -4.35 11.38 2.25
CA GLU A 66 -4.72 10.87 3.57
C GLU A 66 -3.98 9.59 3.91
N SER A 67 -3.62 9.46 5.18
CA SER A 67 -3.11 8.25 5.80
C SER A 67 -3.75 8.09 7.18
N HIS A 68 -4.39 6.96 7.45
CA HIS A 68 -5.10 6.71 8.71
C HIS A 68 -6.12 7.80 9.03
N ASP A 69 -6.91 8.19 8.02
CA ASP A 69 -7.93 9.25 8.08
C ASP A 69 -7.40 10.65 8.45
N GLU A 70 -6.09 10.84 8.38
CA GLU A 70 -5.43 12.13 8.64
C GLU A 70 -4.90 12.73 7.33
N LEU A 71 -5.14 14.03 7.09
CA LEU A 71 -4.55 14.77 5.97
C LEU A 71 -3.06 14.94 6.21
N ILE A 72 -2.22 14.36 5.36
CA ILE A 72 -0.76 14.39 5.46
C ILE A 72 -0.07 15.17 4.35
N ALA A 73 -0.79 15.52 3.29
CA ALA A 73 -0.28 16.39 2.23
C ALA A 73 -1.42 16.91 1.37
N TRP A 74 -1.15 17.99 0.66
CA TRP A 74 -1.99 18.44 -0.43
C TRP A 74 -1.15 19.13 -1.50
N ALA A 75 -1.70 19.20 -2.72
CA ALA A 75 -1.09 19.91 -3.83
C ALA A 75 -2.18 20.47 -4.74
N SER A 76 -1.85 21.53 -5.47
CA SER A 76 -2.76 22.16 -6.39
C SER A 76 -2.04 22.63 -7.65
N TYR A 77 -2.81 22.81 -8.72
CA TYR A 77 -2.42 23.68 -9.81
C TYR A 77 -3.46 24.76 -10.06
N GLU A 78 -3.01 25.86 -10.62
CA GLU A 78 -3.84 26.96 -11.09
C GLU A 78 -3.38 27.39 -12.49
N ARG A 79 -4.31 27.37 -13.47
CA ARG A 79 -4.04 27.70 -14.87
C ARG A 79 -3.87 29.21 -15.02
N TRP A 80 -2.87 29.63 -15.75
CA TRP A 80 -2.72 31.03 -16.16
C TRP A 80 -3.85 31.40 -17.14
N PRO A 81 -4.55 32.55 -16.92
CA PRO A 81 -5.67 32.96 -17.75
C PRO A 81 -5.32 32.99 -19.25
N GLY A 82 -6.09 32.24 -20.05
CA GLY A 82 -5.93 32.19 -21.51
C GLY A 82 -4.69 31.44 -22.00
N ARG A 83 -3.99 30.66 -21.15
CA ARG A 83 -2.81 29.88 -21.52
C ARG A 83 -3.03 28.39 -21.32
N SER A 84 -2.19 27.57 -22.00
CA SER A 84 -2.07 26.13 -21.74
C SER A 84 -1.02 25.82 -20.63
N GLU A 85 -0.77 26.77 -19.75
CA GLU A 85 0.20 26.71 -18.65
C GLU A 85 -0.50 26.82 -17.31
N ALA A 86 -0.01 26.09 -16.29
CA ALA A 86 -0.49 26.18 -14.93
C ALA A 86 0.67 26.17 -13.92
N GLU A 87 0.48 26.87 -12.80
CA GLU A 87 1.40 26.85 -11.69
C GLU A 87 1.04 25.71 -10.74
N ALA A 88 2.01 24.86 -10.39
CA ALA A 88 1.84 23.75 -9.47
C ALA A 88 2.53 24.01 -8.13
N ALA A 89 1.85 23.67 -7.02
CA ALA A 89 2.37 23.88 -5.69
C ALA A 89 1.99 22.76 -4.73
N PHE A 90 2.87 22.47 -3.75
CA PHE A 90 2.81 21.28 -2.91
C PHE A 90 3.06 21.61 -1.45
N MET A 91 2.43 20.88 -0.55
CA MET A 91 2.70 20.92 0.88
C MET A 91 2.57 19.53 1.48
N VAL A 92 3.63 19.04 2.10
CA VAL A 92 3.70 17.71 2.73
C VAL A 92 4.02 17.91 4.20
N ASP A 93 3.25 17.26 5.06
CA ASP A 93 3.46 17.22 6.50
C ASP A 93 4.91 16.90 6.86
N ASP A 94 5.48 17.62 7.83
CA ASP A 94 6.90 17.51 8.18
C ASP A 94 7.31 16.08 8.57
N GLY A 95 6.42 15.33 9.23
CA GLY A 95 6.65 13.94 9.61
C GLY A 95 6.60 12.94 8.45
N HIS A 96 6.06 13.35 7.29
CA HIS A 96 5.85 12.49 6.12
C HIS A 96 6.70 12.87 4.91
N GLN A 97 7.62 13.84 5.07
CA GLN A 97 8.55 14.23 4.01
C GLN A 97 9.54 13.09 3.68
N GLY A 98 10.03 13.07 2.44
CA GLY A 98 10.96 12.05 1.97
C GLY A 98 10.33 10.70 1.60
N ALA A 99 9.03 10.48 1.82
CA ALA A 99 8.31 9.25 1.49
C ALA A 99 7.86 9.14 0.01
N GLY A 100 8.08 10.20 -0.80
CA GLY A 100 7.69 10.24 -2.22
C GLY A 100 6.28 10.78 -2.48
N ILE A 101 5.61 11.34 -1.47
CA ILE A 101 4.25 11.88 -1.58
C ILE A 101 4.17 13.01 -2.61
N ALA A 102 5.10 13.97 -2.58
CA ALA A 102 5.11 15.08 -3.53
C ALA A 102 5.28 14.61 -4.98
N THR A 103 6.09 13.58 -5.22
CA THR A 103 6.26 12.98 -6.56
C THR A 103 4.95 12.36 -7.04
N LEU A 104 4.27 11.61 -6.18
CA LEU A 104 3.00 10.97 -6.51
C LEU A 104 1.91 12.02 -6.79
N LEU A 105 1.84 13.08 -5.99
CA LEU A 105 0.93 14.21 -6.22
C LEU A 105 1.21 14.91 -7.55
N LEU A 106 2.49 15.12 -7.89
CA LEU A 106 2.90 15.73 -9.15
C LEU A 106 2.42 14.91 -10.36
N GLU A 107 2.55 13.58 -10.31
CA GLU A 107 2.08 12.67 -11.36
C GLU A 107 0.55 12.73 -11.55
N HIS A 108 -0.19 12.71 -10.44
CA HIS A 108 -1.65 12.80 -10.48
C HIS A 108 -2.14 14.17 -10.99
N LEU A 109 -1.53 15.27 -10.51
CA LEU A 109 -1.86 16.62 -11.01
C LEU A 109 -1.53 16.77 -12.49
N ALA A 110 -0.40 16.24 -12.94
CA ALA A 110 -0.01 16.27 -14.35
C ALA A 110 -1.00 15.49 -15.24
N ALA A 111 -1.49 14.34 -14.76
CA ALA A 111 -2.50 13.55 -15.49
C ALA A 111 -3.83 14.32 -15.62
N ILE A 112 -4.29 14.98 -14.53
CA ILE A 112 -5.49 15.81 -14.53
C ILE A 112 -5.29 17.02 -15.44
N ALA A 113 -4.17 17.72 -15.36
CA ALA A 113 -3.83 18.88 -16.17
C ALA A 113 -3.85 18.57 -17.66
N ARG A 114 -3.21 17.47 -18.08
CA ARG A 114 -3.22 17.03 -19.48
C ARG A 114 -4.62 16.72 -19.98
N SER A 115 -5.45 16.04 -19.18
CA SER A 115 -6.83 15.75 -19.55
C SER A 115 -7.67 17.01 -19.78
N ASN A 116 -7.25 18.14 -19.18
CA ASN A 116 -7.87 19.45 -19.30
C ASN A 116 -7.15 20.39 -20.31
N GLY A 117 -6.22 19.86 -21.13
CA GLY A 117 -5.53 20.64 -22.16
C GLY A 117 -4.47 21.61 -21.61
N ILE A 118 -3.94 21.35 -20.42
CA ILE A 118 -2.75 22.03 -19.90
C ILE A 118 -1.53 21.27 -20.42
N GLU A 119 -0.63 21.97 -21.09
CA GLU A 119 0.54 21.39 -21.75
C GLU A 119 1.83 21.61 -20.95
N ARG A 120 1.82 22.55 -20.01
CA ARG A 120 3.02 22.99 -19.29
C ARG A 120 2.71 23.29 -17.84
N PHE A 121 3.62 22.89 -16.95
CA PHE A 121 3.63 23.33 -15.56
C PHE A 121 4.79 24.28 -15.29
N THR A 122 4.52 25.25 -14.41
CA THR A 122 5.53 26.08 -13.76
C THR A 122 5.49 25.88 -12.25
N ALA A 123 6.59 26.12 -11.58
CA ALA A 123 6.65 26.15 -10.12
C ALA A 123 7.78 27.06 -9.65
N GLU A 124 7.55 27.78 -8.54
CA GLU A 124 8.58 28.54 -7.83
C GLU A 124 9.05 27.74 -6.61
N VAL A 125 10.36 27.63 -6.45
CA VAL A 125 10.98 26.87 -5.35
C VAL A 125 12.13 27.66 -4.76
N LEU A 126 12.20 27.80 -3.44
CA LEU A 126 13.37 28.39 -2.78
C LEU A 126 14.63 27.56 -3.12
N GLY A 127 15.72 28.26 -3.43
CA GLY A 127 16.96 27.63 -3.89
C GLY A 127 17.62 26.70 -2.85
N ASP A 128 17.29 26.85 -1.56
CA ASP A 128 17.72 25.98 -0.47
C ASP A 128 16.81 24.76 -0.26
N ASN A 129 15.61 24.73 -0.87
CA ASN A 129 14.68 23.62 -0.80
C ASN A 129 15.10 22.47 -1.75
N ARG A 130 16.27 21.85 -1.43
CA ARG A 130 16.85 20.77 -2.22
C ARG A 130 15.91 19.57 -2.35
N ALA A 131 15.08 19.31 -1.35
CA ALA A 131 14.13 18.21 -1.38
C ALA A 131 13.11 18.38 -2.51
N MET A 132 12.48 19.56 -2.61
CA MET A 132 11.49 19.84 -3.65
C MET A 132 12.13 19.92 -5.05
N LEU A 133 13.31 20.54 -5.16
CA LEU A 133 14.07 20.55 -6.42
C LEU A 133 14.40 19.12 -6.90
N ALA A 134 14.68 18.19 -5.98
CA ALA A 134 14.92 16.80 -6.31
C ALA A 134 13.64 16.05 -6.76
N VAL A 135 12.46 16.42 -6.28
CA VAL A 135 11.17 15.88 -6.73
C VAL A 135 10.99 16.19 -8.23
N PHE A 136 11.11 17.44 -8.60
CA PHE A 136 10.96 17.85 -10.01
C PHE A 136 12.05 17.25 -10.90
N ALA A 137 13.30 17.20 -10.44
CA ALA A 137 14.42 16.65 -11.22
C ALA A 137 14.28 15.13 -11.49
N LYS A 138 13.60 14.39 -10.61
CA LYS A 138 13.40 12.94 -10.71
C LYS A 138 12.07 12.55 -11.36
N ALA A 139 11.23 13.52 -11.70
CA ALA A 139 9.92 13.26 -12.29
C ALA A 139 9.99 12.68 -13.72
N GLY A 140 11.11 12.86 -14.41
CA GLY A 140 11.34 12.29 -15.75
C GLY A 140 11.00 13.24 -16.91
N TRP A 141 10.60 14.48 -16.62
CA TRP A 141 10.43 15.51 -17.66
C TRP A 141 11.69 16.35 -17.84
N PRO A 142 11.99 16.82 -19.08
CA PRO A 142 12.99 17.84 -19.31
C PRO A 142 12.62 19.13 -18.57
N LEU A 143 13.47 19.56 -17.63
CA LEU A 143 13.21 20.66 -16.72
C LEU A 143 14.06 21.88 -17.09
N GLN A 144 13.42 23.00 -17.40
CA GLN A 144 14.07 24.30 -17.51
C GLN A 144 14.12 24.97 -16.13
N ARG A 145 15.26 25.60 -15.81
CA ARG A 145 15.49 26.23 -14.52
C ARG A 145 16.04 27.63 -14.71
N ARG A 146 15.46 28.60 -14.06
CA ARG A 146 15.99 29.94 -13.97
C ARG A 146 16.12 30.33 -12.50
N PHE A 147 17.30 30.80 -12.11
CA PHE A 147 17.55 31.25 -10.74
C PHE A 147 17.43 32.77 -10.72
N ASP A 148 16.59 33.31 -9.85
CA ASP A 148 16.43 34.72 -9.60
C ASP A 148 16.21 35.00 -8.10
N SER A 149 17.05 35.86 -7.56
CA SER A 149 16.89 36.41 -6.19
C SER A 149 16.62 35.40 -5.08
N GLY A 150 17.22 34.19 -5.18
CA GLY A 150 17.07 33.13 -4.18
C GLY A 150 15.95 32.13 -4.48
N VAL A 151 15.19 32.36 -5.53
CA VAL A 151 14.12 31.49 -6.03
C VAL A 151 14.56 30.78 -7.32
N VAL A 152 14.16 29.56 -7.49
CA VAL A 152 14.32 28.79 -8.72
C VAL A 152 12.97 28.70 -9.40
N ASP A 153 12.81 29.36 -10.53
CA ASP A 153 11.67 29.18 -11.43
C ASP A 153 11.88 27.90 -12.21
N LEU A 154 10.92 27.02 -12.14
CA LEU A 154 10.89 25.75 -12.86
C LEU A 154 9.81 25.79 -13.94
N ASP A 155 10.12 25.23 -15.11
CA ASP A 155 9.22 25.13 -16.24
C ASP A 155 9.45 23.80 -16.96
N TRP A 156 8.38 23.07 -17.27
CA TRP A 156 8.46 21.80 -17.98
C TRP A 156 7.18 21.46 -18.74
N GLU A 157 7.33 20.77 -19.87
CA GLU A 157 6.22 20.26 -20.67
C GLU A 157 5.66 18.96 -20.05
N LEU A 158 4.33 18.84 -20.03
CA LEU A 158 3.61 17.68 -19.51
C LEU A 158 3.43 16.59 -20.59
N ALA A 159 4.52 16.23 -21.28
CA ALA A 159 4.49 15.18 -22.28
C ALA A 159 4.66 13.79 -21.65
N ASP A 160 4.03 12.77 -22.25
CA ASP A 160 4.30 11.38 -21.94
C ASP A 160 5.60 10.95 -22.61
N THR A 161 6.74 11.41 -22.07
CA THR A 161 8.06 10.97 -22.54
C THR A 161 8.36 9.56 -22.04
N ASP A 162 9.17 8.81 -22.78
CA ASP A 162 9.58 7.47 -22.36
C ASP A 162 10.26 7.50 -20.98
N GLU A 163 11.08 8.54 -20.70
CA GLU A 163 11.74 8.71 -19.41
C GLU A 163 10.75 8.94 -18.26
N PHE A 164 9.68 9.72 -18.52
CA PHE A 164 8.60 9.92 -17.53
C PHE A 164 7.87 8.61 -17.25
N LEU A 165 7.41 7.91 -18.29
CA LEU A 165 6.70 6.64 -18.16
C LEU A 165 7.54 5.59 -17.44
N ASP A 166 8.81 5.45 -17.82
CA ASP A 166 9.76 4.56 -17.15
C ASP A 166 9.97 4.94 -15.67
N SER A 167 9.96 6.24 -15.35
CA SER A 167 10.16 6.69 -13.97
C SER A 167 8.95 6.39 -13.10
N VAL A 168 7.72 6.56 -13.62
CA VAL A 168 6.46 6.20 -12.95
C VAL A 168 6.44 4.68 -12.70
N GLU A 169 6.72 3.91 -13.75
CA GLU A 169 6.71 2.45 -13.68
C GLU A 169 7.70 1.90 -12.64
N ARG A 170 8.95 2.36 -12.66
CA ARG A 170 9.95 1.94 -11.65
C ARG A 170 9.54 2.29 -10.22
N ARG A 171 8.81 3.41 -10.01
CA ARG A 171 8.31 3.77 -8.68
C ARG A 171 7.16 2.86 -8.25
N GLU A 172 6.18 2.61 -9.13
CA GLU A 172 5.08 1.68 -8.86
C GLU A 172 5.61 0.29 -8.52
N GLN A 173 6.50 -0.24 -9.34
CA GLN A 173 7.11 -1.56 -9.13
C GLN A 173 7.80 -1.67 -7.77
N ARG A 174 8.61 -0.68 -7.40
CA ARG A 174 9.29 -0.66 -6.09
C ARG A 174 8.31 -0.56 -4.92
N ALA A 175 7.26 0.23 -5.09
CA ALA A 175 6.25 0.43 -4.05
C ALA A 175 5.44 -0.85 -3.82
N ASP A 176 4.96 -1.49 -4.89
CA ASP A 176 4.20 -2.74 -4.83
C ASP A 176 5.05 -3.89 -4.28
N SER A 177 6.29 -4.04 -4.76
CA SER A 177 7.22 -5.05 -4.25
C SER A 177 7.46 -4.89 -2.74
N ARG A 178 7.66 -3.66 -2.23
CA ARG A 178 7.83 -3.41 -0.80
C ARG A 178 6.56 -3.67 0.01
N ALA A 179 5.39 -3.37 -0.53
CA ALA A 179 4.13 -3.68 0.14
C ALA A 179 3.95 -5.21 0.31
N VAL A 180 4.25 -5.99 -0.73
CA VAL A 180 4.24 -7.47 -0.68
C VAL A 180 5.30 -8.00 0.29
N THR A 181 6.52 -7.42 0.27
CA THR A 181 7.61 -7.78 1.20
C THR A 181 7.16 -7.74 2.66
N ARG A 182 6.40 -6.72 3.05
CA ARG A 182 5.90 -6.56 4.42
C ARG A 182 4.92 -7.64 4.86
N ILE A 183 4.20 -8.26 3.92
CA ILE A 183 3.29 -9.38 4.18
C ILE A 183 4.07 -10.69 4.22
N LEU A 184 4.95 -10.90 3.26
CA LEU A 184 5.66 -12.17 3.10
C LEU A 184 6.85 -12.32 4.06
N LEU A 185 7.43 -11.19 4.52
CA LEU A 185 8.53 -11.14 5.49
C LEU A 185 8.11 -10.36 6.75
N PRO A 186 7.17 -10.88 7.55
CA PRO A 186 6.66 -10.19 8.72
C PRO A 186 7.70 -10.14 9.85
N ARG A 187 7.58 -9.12 10.72
CA ARG A 187 8.38 -9.05 11.96
C ARG A 187 7.84 -9.95 13.07
N ALA A 188 6.52 -10.04 13.17
CA ALA A 188 5.79 -10.93 14.04
C ALA A 188 4.43 -11.23 13.42
N VAL A 189 3.88 -12.41 13.72
CA VAL A 189 2.64 -12.92 13.14
C VAL A 189 1.59 -13.12 14.25
N ALA A 190 0.36 -12.67 14.01
CA ALA A 190 -0.79 -13.03 14.84
C ALA A 190 -1.75 -13.94 14.08
N VAL A 191 -2.22 -14.98 14.73
CA VAL A 191 -3.33 -15.81 14.23
C VAL A 191 -4.60 -15.40 14.97
N ILE A 192 -5.48 -14.71 14.28
CA ILE A 192 -6.74 -14.20 14.83
C ILE A 192 -7.84 -15.23 14.56
N GLY A 193 -8.42 -15.75 15.64
CA GLY A 193 -9.30 -16.91 15.57
C GLY A 193 -8.54 -18.23 15.74
N ALA A 194 -7.34 -18.20 16.32
CA ALA A 194 -6.61 -19.41 16.73
C ALA A 194 -7.49 -20.29 17.62
N SER A 195 -7.40 -21.61 17.51
CA SER A 195 -8.33 -22.54 18.15
C SER A 195 -7.66 -23.87 18.48
N GLU A 196 -8.16 -24.55 19.52
CA GLU A 196 -7.81 -25.93 19.81
C GLU A 196 -8.84 -26.94 19.29
N ARG A 197 -9.93 -26.46 18.66
CA ARG A 197 -10.98 -27.34 18.14
C ARG A 197 -10.47 -28.10 16.92
N PRO A 198 -10.31 -29.44 17.03
CA PRO A 198 -9.79 -30.26 15.93
C PRO A 198 -10.60 -30.07 14.65
N GLY A 199 -9.88 -29.91 13.52
CA GLY A 199 -10.49 -29.74 12.19
C GLY A 199 -11.06 -28.34 11.91
N SER A 200 -10.93 -27.39 12.83
CA SER A 200 -11.23 -25.98 12.52
C SER A 200 -10.10 -25.31 11.75
N VAL A 201 -10.45 -24.30 10.97
CA VAL A 201 -9.47 -23.46 10.22
C VAL A 201 -8.45 -22.85 11.19
N GLY A 202 -8.91 -22.32 12.32
CA GLY A 202 -8.04 -21.70 13.33
C GLY A 202 -7.05 -22.69 13.96
N ASP A 203 -7.45 -23.95 14.17
CA ASP A 203 -6.56 -25.01 14.67
C ASP A 203 -5.49 -25.39 13.62
N ALA A 204 -5.91 -25.59 12.37
CA ALA A 204 -5.00 -25.96 11.30
C ALA A 204 -3.93 -24.87 11.06
N ILE A 205 -4.34 -23.61 10.95
CA ILE A 205 -3.42 -22.48 10.77
C ILE A 205 -2.50 -22.34 11.98
N TRP A 206 -3.05 -22.37 13.21
CA TRP A 206 -2.23 -22.20 14.41
C TRP A 206 -1.11 -23.24 14.50
N ARG A 207 -1.43 -24.51 14.30
CA ARG A 207 -0.44 -25.61 14.36
C ARG A 207 0.66 -25.41 13.30
N ASN A 208 0.29 -25.01 12.09
CA ASN A 208 1.24 -24.80 11.02
C ASN A 208 2.17 -23.62 11.33
N VAL A 209 1.63 -22.50 11.79
CA VAL A 209 2.40 -21.31 12.19
C VAL A 209 3.30 -21.62 13.38
N ALA A 210 2.77 -22.25 14.44
CA ALA A 210 3.52 -22.51 15.68
C ALA A 210 4.74 -23.43 15.46
N ASN A 211 4.68 -24.32 14.47
CA ASN A 211 5.73 -25.30 14.22
C ASN A 211 6.80 -24.83 13.21
N SER A 212 6.63 -23.69 12.56
CA SER A 212 7.41 -23.40 11.35
C SER A 212 7.89 -21.96 11.18
N VAL A 213 7.68 -21.08 12.16
CA VAL A 213 8.00 -19.65 12.01
C VAL A 213 9.14 -19.26 12.93
N ASP A 214 10.15 -18.59 12.41
CA ASP A 214 11.31 -18.12 13.18
C ASP A 214 11.10 -16.70 13.78
N VAL A 215 9.91 -16.11 13.58
CA VAL A 215 9.53 -14.81 14.16
C VAL A 215 8.54 -15.01 15.31
N PRO A 216 8.38 -14.03 16.22
CA PRO A 216 7.39 -14.08 17.29
C PRO A 216 5.98 -14.34 16.74
N ILE A 217 5.25 -15.26 17.41
CA ILE A 217 3.90 -15.63 17.06
C ILE A 217 2.93 -15.39 18.22
N HIS A 218 1.72 -14.97 17.91
CA HIS A 218 0.71 -14.62 18.89
C HIS A 218 -0.64 -15.23 18.51
N ALA A 219 -1.27 -15.92 19.46
CA ALA A 219 -2.66 -16.36 19.33
C ALA A 219 -3.61 -15.25 19.76
N VAL A 220 -4.72 -15.09 19.04
CA VAL A 220 -5.84 -14.24 19.47
C VAL A 220 -7.12 -15.07 19.50
N ASN A 221 -7.71 -15.20 20.70
CA ASN A 221 -8.98 -15.89 20.88
C ASN A 221 -9.75 -15.27 22.05
N PRO A 222 -11.00 -14.77 21.86
CA PRO A 222 -11.75 -14.08 22.91
C PRO A 222 -12.21 -15.01 24.05
N ARG A 223 -12.11 -16.33 23.90
CA ARG A 223 -12.66 -17.33 24.85
C ARG A 223 -11.61 -18.09 25.62
N HIS A 224 -10.36 -18.16 25.12
CA HIS A 224 -9.30 -18.98 25.67
C HIS A 224 -8.07 -18.14 25.98
N ASP A 225 -7.49 -18.32 27.16
CA ASP A 225 -6.25 -17.63 27.59
C ASP A 225 -4.99 -18.34 27.09
N GLU A 226 -5.17 -19.57 26.60
CA GLU A 226 -4.12 -20.43 26.09
C GLU A 226 -4.62 -21.24 24.89
N ILE A 227 -3.77 -21.41 23.88
CA ILE A 227 -4.02 -22.23 22.68
C ILE A 227 -2.81 -23.13 22.47
N HIS A 228 -2.99 -24.44 22.60
CA HIS A 228 -1.93 -25.44 22.46
C HIS A 228 -0.65 -25.13 23.27
N GLY A 229 -0.79 -24.70 24.51
CA GLY A 229 0.32 -24.36 25.40
C GLY A 229 0.92 -22.96 25.17
N HIS A 230 0.37 -22.14 24.30
CA HIS A 230 0.79 -20.77 24.06
C HIS A 230 -0.22 -19.77 24.62
N LEU A 231 0.26 -18.73 25.29
CA LEU A 231 -0.60 -17.64 25.77
C LEU A 231 -1.36 -17.01 24.62
N SER A 232 -2.65 -16.74 24.83
CA SER A 232 -3.54 -16.10 23.86
C SER A 232 -3.99 -14.74 24.36
N CYS A 233 -3.93 -13.73 23.48
CA CYS A 233 -4.58 -12.45 23.70
C CYS A 233 -6.10 -12.59 23.52
N ARG A 234 -6.87 -11.90 24.37
CA ARG A 234 -8.34 -11.87 24.23
C ARG A 234 -8.80 -11.00 23.09
N THR A 235 -8.04 -9.96 22.79
CA THR A 235 -8.35 -8.93 21.79
C THR A 235 -7.08 -8.55 21.02
N ILE A 236 -7.26 -7.95 19.84
CA ILE A 236 -6.17 -7.56 18.95
C ILE A 236 -5.33 -6.40 19.52
N ASP A 237 -5.95 -5.51 20.30
CA ASP A 237 -5.27 -4.38 20.94
C ASP A 237 -4.21 -4.82 21.97
N GLN A 238 -4.37 -6.00 22.57
CA GLN A 238 -3.40 -6.59 23.51
C GLN A 238 -2.13 -7.13 22.83
N LEU A 239 -2.12 -7.25 21.51
CA LEU A 239 -0.94 -7.70 20.76
C LEU A 239 0.22 -6.69 20.89
N PRO A 240 1.48 -7.16 20.89
CA PRO A 240 2.65 -6.27 20.77
C PRO A 240 2.63 -5.43 19.49
N ASP A 241 3.23 -4.23 19.53
CA ASP A 241 3.25 -3.30 18.40
C ASP A 241 4.12 -3.78 17.22
N GLU A 242 5.00 -4.73 17.43
CA GLU A 242 5.82 -5.36 16.39
C GLU A 242 5.02 -6.31 15.49
N VAL A 243 3.82 -6.73 15.88
CA VAL A 243 2.97 -7.62 15.06
C VAL A 243 2.59 -6.88 13.77
N SER A 244 3.09 -7.39 12.66
CA SER A 244 2.94 -6.75 11.35
C SER A 244 2.03 -7.51 10.40
N LEU A 245 1.80 -8.81 10.64
CA LEU A 245 0.96 -9.69 9.83
C LEU A 245 -0.13 -10.37 10.68
N ALA A 246 -1.37 -10.24 10.24
CA ALA A 246 -2.51 -11.00 10.75
C ALA A 246 -2.86 -12.16 9.81
N ILE A 247 -3.00 -13.37 10.36
CA ILE A 247 -3.64 -14.48 9.67
C ILE A 247 -5.05 -14.59 10.26
N ILE A 248 -6.06 -14.27 9.47
CA ILE A 248 -7.45 -14.11 9.95
C ILE A 248 -8.26 -15.37 9.63
N ALA A 249 -8.70 -16.06 10.68
CA ALA A 249 -9.46 -17.31 10.65
C ALA A 249 -10.76 -17.22 11.49
N VAL A 250 -11.37 -16.05 11.56
CA VAL A 250 -12.64 -15.81 12.26
C VAL A 250 -13.85 -16.13 11.37
N PRO A 251 -15.06 -16.31 11.90
CA PRO A 251 -16.28 -16.38 11.09
C PRO A 251 -16.48 -15.11 10.23
N ALA A 252 -17.09 -15.26 9.05
CA ALA A 252 -17.28 -14.13 8.11
C ALA A 252 -18.01 -12.93 8.75
N ARG A 253 -19.01 -13.17 9.63
CA ARG A 253 -19.73 -12.11 10.34
C ARG A 253 -18.86 -11.23 11.25
N ASP A 254 -17.70 -11.74 11.68
CA ASP A 254 -16.78 -11.05 12.59
C ASP A 254 -15.61 -10.39 11.81
N LEU A 255 -15.62 -10.50 10.46
CA LEU A 255 -14.49 -10.10 9.61
C LEU A 255 -14.30 -8.58 9.57
N ASP A 256 -15.39 -7.81 9.42
CA ASP A 256 -15.34 -6.34 9.39
C ASP A 256 -14.71 -5.76 10.66
N GLU A 257 -15.22 -6.18 11.84
CA GLU A 257 -14.69 -5.74 13.13
C GLU A 257 -13.22 -6.17 13.32
N THR A 258 -12.87 -7.38 12.87
CA THR A 258 -11.49 -7.89 12.94
C THR A 258 -10.54 -7.05 12.08
N VAL A 259 -10.93 -6.70 10.87
CA VAL A 259 -10.12 -5.86 9.98
C VAL A 259 -9.97 -4.45 10.55
N ASP A 260 -11.03 -3.87 11.12
CA ASP A 260 -10.97 -2.56 11.77
C ASP A 260 -10.03 -2.54 12.99
N ALA A 261 -10.03 -3.62 13.78
CA ALA A 261 -9.08 -3.78 14.88
C ALA A 261 -7.63 -3.92 14.38
N CYS A 262 -7.39 -4.63 13.27
CA CYS A 262 -6.07 -4.70 12.63
C CYS A 262 -5.60 -3.32 12.11
N ILE A 263 -6.50 -2.52 11.54
CA ILE A 263 -6.24 -1.15 11.12
C ILE A 263 -5.84 -0.29 12.33
N THR A 264 -6.63 -0.32 13.40
CA THR A 264 -6.38 0.42 14.64
C THR A 264 -5.01 0.05 15.24
N LYS A 265 -4.64 -1.24 15.19
CA LYS A 265 -3.33 -1.76 15.60
C LYS A 265 -2.20 -1.42 14.62
N ARG A 266 -2.50 -0.76 13.50
CA ARG A 266 -1.54 -0.37 12.44
C ARG A 266 -0.77 -1.56 11.85
N MET A 267 -1.43 -2.71 11.75
CA MET A 267 -0.86 -3.86 11.04
C MET A 267 -0.66 -3.54 9.56
N ARG A 268 0.35 -4.14 8.94
CA ARG A 268 0.73 -3.85 7.54
C ARG A 268 0.15 -4.84 6.54
N GLY A 269 -0.15 -6.04 7.00
CA GLY A 269 -0.70 -7.10 6.17
C GLY A 269 -1.70 -7.98 6.87
N ALA A 270 -2.65 -8.49 6.11
CA ALA A 270 -3.57 -9.53 6.54
C ALA A 270 -3.69 -10.61 5.47
N VAL A 271 -3.68 -11.85 5.89
CA VAL A 271 -4.05 -13.01 5.08
C VAL A 271 -5.38 -13.52 5.60
N ILE A 272 -6.44 -13.34 4.82
CA ILE A 272 -7.79 -13.73 5.22
C ILE A 272 -8.08 -15.11 4.64
N VAL A 273 -8.03 -16.12 5.51
CA VAL A 273 -8.36 -17.51 5.15
C VAL A 273 -9.85 -17.81 5.26
N THR A 274 -10.59 -16.93 5.92
CA THR A 274 -12.05 -17.02 6.02
C THR A 274 -12.69 -16.99 4.65
N SER A 275 -13.58 -17.96 4.36
CA SER A 275 -14.46 -17.89 3.20
C SER A 275 -15.59 -16.89 3.45
N VAL A 276 -15.86 -16.08 2.46
CA VAL A 276 -16.97 -15.10 2.46
C VAL A 276 -18.13 -15.52 1.56
N ASP A 277 -18.04 -16.70 0.94
CA ASP A 277 -19.10 -17.24 0.10
C ASP A 277 -20.42 -17.37 0.87
N GLY A 278 -21.49 -16.78 0.34
CA GLY A 278 -22.80 -16.80 0.97
C GLY A 278 -22.93 -15.96 2.24
N SER A 279 -21.97 -15.06 2.52
CA SER A 279 -22.03 -14.08 3.61
C SER A 279 -22.49 -12.71 3.11
N ASP A 280 -22.84 -11.83 4.05
CA ASP A 280 -23.22 -10.43 3.76
C ASP A 280 -22.02 -9.46 3.78
N VAL A 281 -20.78 -9.96 3.75
CA VAL A 281 -19.56 -9.14 3.78
C VAL A 281 -19.39 -8.35 2.48
N ASP A 282 -19.34 -7.03 2.57
CA ASP A 282 -19.00 -6.14 1.45
C ASP A 282 -17.47 -6.10 1.28
N VAL A 283 -16.92 -7.08 0.55
CA VAL A 283 -15.47 -7.21 0.32
C VAL A 283 -14.87 -5.96 -0.33
N PRO A 284 -15.47 -5.33 -1.36
CA PRO A 284 -14.97 -4.08 -1.91
C PRO A 284 -14.86 -2.95 -0.89
N ALA A 285 -15.86 -2.75 -0.05
CA ALA A 285 -15.83 -1.73 1.01
C ALA A 285 -14.76 -2.04 2.07
N LEU A 286 -14.67 -3.29 2.51
CA LEU A 286 -13.66 -3.77 3.47
C LEU A 286 -12.23 -3.52 2.93
N VAL A 287 -11.95 -3.91 1.70
CA VAL A 287 -10.63 -3.73 1.06
C VAL A 287 -10.32 -2.25 0.88
N THR A 288 -11.28 -1.43 0.46
CA THR A 288 -11.09 0.01 0.31
C THR A 288 -10.71 0.65 1.64
N ARG A 289 -11.41 0.30 2.72
CA ARG A 289 -11.14 0.78 4.09
C ARG A 289 -9.75 0.34 4.58
N ALA A 290 -9.40 -0.93 4.38
CA ALA A 290 -8.09 -1.48 4.75
C ALA A 290 -6.95 -0.74 4.02
N ARG A 291 -7.07 -0.57 2.69
CA ARG A 291 -6.06 0.11 1.87
C ARG A 291 -5.89 1.59 2.25
N ARG A 292 -6.97 2.31 2.52
CA ARG A 292 -6.91 3.71 3.00
C ARG A 292 -6.08 3.84 4.27
N ASN A 293 -6.13 2.81 5.13
CA ASN A 293 -5.46 2.78 6.42
C ASN A 293 -4.16 1.96 6.42
N GLY A 294 -3.57 1.69 5.25
CA GLY A 294 -2.25 1.08 5.14
C GLY A 294 -2.19 -0.42 5.36
N LEU A 295 -3.33 -1.10 5.53
CA LEU A 295 -3.43 -2.55 5.65
C LEU A 295 -3.65 -3.17 4.27
N ARG A 296 -2.72 -4.03 3.81
CA ARG A 296 -2.85 -4.77 2.56
C ARG A 296 -3.36 -6.19 2.81
N ILE A 297 -4.17 -6.71 1.92
CA ILE A 297 -4.90 -7.96 2.11
C ILE A 297 -4.56 -8.99 1.03
N ILE A 298 -4.28 -10.24 1.46
CA ILE A 298 -4.32 -11.44 0.62
C ILE A 298 -5.60 -12.20 0.94
N GLY A 299 -6.40 -12.51 -0.05
CA GLY A 299 -7.72 -13.12 0.11
C GLY A 299 -8.88 -12.13 -0.14
N PRO A 300 -10.06 -12.33 0.47
CA PRO A 300 -10.49 -13.47 1.33
C PRO A 300 -10.44 -14.83 0.63
N SER A 301 -10.96 -15.85 1.31
CA SER A 301 -11.01 -17.24 0.82
C SER A 301 -9.63 -17.80 0.44
N SER A 302 -8.55 -17.26 1.04
CA SER A 302 -7.18 -17.70 0.80
C SER A 302 -6.89 -19.02 1.51
N MET A 303 -6.09 -19.89 0.90
CA MET A 303 -5.49 -21.03 1.61
C MET A 303 -4.29 -20.65 2.48
N GLY A 304 -3.86 -19.40 2.44
CA GLY A 304 -2.70 -18.92 3.17
C GLY A 304 -1.45 -18.75 2.33
N ILE A 305 -0.34 -18.58 3.03
CA ILE A 305 0.99 -18.34 2.45
C ILE A 305 2.00 -19.27 3.09
N ALA A 306 3.04 -19.66 2.34
CA ALA A 306 4.14 -20.46 2.85
C ALA A 306 5.45 -20.14 2.17
N SER A 307 6.56 -20.25 2.92
CA SER A 307 7.92 -20.26 2.42
C SER A 307 8.74 -21.25 3.25
N PRO A 308 9.25 -22.32 2.64
CA PRO A 308 10.06 -23.31 3.36
C PRO A 308 11.53 -22.90 3.51
N ARG A 309 11.91 -21.73 3.01
CA ARG A 309 13.28 -21.24 3.05
C ARG A 309 13.76 -21.02 4.48
N PRO A 310 15.04 -21.34 4.79
CA PRO A 310 15.61 -21.17 6.13
C PRO A 310 15.47 -19.76 6.70
N GLU A 311 15.53 -18.73 5.82
CA GLU A 311 15.47 -17.32 6.21
C GLU A 311 14.08 -16.81 6.56
N THR A 312 13.04 -17.53 6.14
CA THR A 312 11.65 -17.10 6.33
C THR A 312 10.81 -18.09 7.11
N ARG A 313 10.98 -19.38 6.87
CA ARG A 313 10.26 -20.50 7.51
C ARG A 313 8.80 -20.16 7.86
N LEU A 314 8.06 -19.60 6.91
CA LEU A 314 6.67 -19.21 7.13
C LEU A 314 5.74 -20.29 6.60
N GLN A 315 4.96 -20.94 7.48
CA GLN A 315 3.94 -21.90 7.12
C GLN A 315 2.57 -21.43 7.67
N ALA A 316 2.01 -20.41 7.05
CA ALA A 316 0.69 -19.88 7.37
C ALA A 316 -0.34 -20.30 6.32
N ALA A 317 -0.29 -21.56 5.89
CA ALA A 317 -1.25 -22.16 4.96
C ALA A 317 -2.11 -23.22 5.66
N LEU A 318 -3.32 -23.47 5.12
CA LEU A 318 -4.25 -24.47 5.64
C LEU A 318 -3.78 -25.92 5.45
N VAL A 319 -2.81 -26.14 4.58
CA VAL A 319 -2.30 -27.49 4.26
C VAL A 319 -1.03 -27.73 5.06
N ASP A 320 -1.07 -28.78 5.88
CA ASP A 320 0.12 -29.28 6.58
C ASP A 320 0.95 -30.13 5.62
N VAL A 321 1.85 -29.49 4.91
CA VAL A 321 2.78 -30.10 3.95
C VAL A 321 4.16 -29.49 4.12
N ALA A 322 5.11 -30.31 4.55
CA ALA A 322 6.52 -29.91 4.53
C ALA A 322 6.99 -29.81 3.07
N LEU A 323 7.22 -28.58 2.62
CA LEU A 323 7.69 -28.29 1.26
C LEU A 323 9.21 -28.33 1.22
N PRO A 324 9.83 -28.95 0.20
CA PRO A 324 11.28 -28.82 -0.02
C PRO A 324 11.64 -27.36 -0.35
N PRO A 325 12.69 -26.78 0.25
CA PRO A 325 13.17 -25.47 -0.14
C PRO A 325 13.80 -25.48 -1.54
N GLY A 326 13.53 -24.44 -2.34
CA GLY A 326 14.08 -24.32 -3.68
C GLY A 326 13.64 -23.05 -4.39
N GLY A 327 13.69 -23.03 -5.72
CA GLY A 327 13.56 -21.81 -6.53
C GLY A 327 12.19 -21.58 -7.18
N VAL A 328 11.15 -22.37 -6.87
CA VAL A 328 9.84 -22.22 -7.53
C VAL A 328 8.89 -21.39 -6.66
N ALA A 329 8.52 -20.19 -7.13
CA ALA A 329 7.44 -19.40 -6.54
C ALA A 329 6.10 -19.79 -7.17
N ILE A 330 5.07 -19.93 -6.32
CA ILE A 330 3.76 -20.44 -6.73
C ILE A 330 2.67 -19.49 -6.30
N SER A 331 1.88 -19.00 -7.24
CA SER A 331 0.65 -18.23 -6.99
C SER A 331 -0.58 -19.00 -7.46
N MET A 332 -1.57 -19.15 -6.58
CA MET A 332 -2.80 -19.89 -6.87
C MET A 332 -4.05 -19.07 -6.48
N GLN A 333 -5.03 -18.97 -7.39
CA GLN A 333 -6.37 -18.45 -7.03
C GLN A 333 -7.29 -19.55 -6.48
N SER A 334 -7.16 -20.79 -6.96
CA SER A 334 -7.98 -21.92 -6.53
C SER A 334 -7.42 -22.57 -5.26
N GLY A 335 -8.18 -22.53 -4.16
CA GLY A 335 -7.82 -23.16 -2.90
C GLY A 335 -7.67 -24.68 -3.03
N SER A 336 -8.63 -25.37 -3.61
CA SER A 336 -8.61 -26.84 -3.75
C SER A 336 -7.45 -27.35 -4.59
N LEU A 337 -7.16 -26.67 -5.69
CA LEU A 337 -6.00 -26.98 -6.55
C LEU A 337 -4.68 -26.68 -5.82
N GLY A 338 -4.62 -25.60 -5.05
CA GLY A 338 -3.44 -25.22 -4.28
C GLY A 338 -2.99 -26.32 -3.33
N GLY A 339 -3.91 -26.86 -2.54
CA GLY A 339 -3.61 -27.96 -1.63
C GLY A 339 -3.17 -29.25 -2.32
N SER A 340 -3.79 -29.57 -3.45
CA SER A 340 -3.40 -30.75 -4.26
C SER A 340 -2.03 -30.56 -4.90
N PHE A 341 -1.75 -29.34 -5.38
CA PHE A 341 -0.46 -28.99 -5.95
C PHE A 341 0.68 -29.07 -4.92
N LEU A 342 0.49 -28.53 -3.71
CA LEU A 342 1.50 -28.58 -2.65
C LEU A 342 1.84 -30.02 -2.23
N ARG A 343 0.83 -30.89 -2.11
CA ARG A 343 1.07 -32.32 -1.87
C ARG A 343 1.87 -32.96 -2.98
N LYS A 344 1.52 -32.67 -4.25
CA LYS A 344 2.26 -33.18 -5.40
C LYS A 344 3.67 -32.64 -5.50
N ALA A 345 3.88 -31.33 -5.18
CA ALA A 345 5.20 -30.70 -5.14
C ALA A 345 6.13 -31.43 -4.15
N ARG A 346 5.64 -31.74 -2.94
CA ARG A 346 6.35 -32.57 -1.96
C ARG A 346 6.67 -33.96 -2.52
N ASP A 347 5.69 -34.64 -3.11
CA ASP A 347 5.83 -36.03 -3.57
C ASP A 347 6.85 -36.19 -4.71
N VAL A 348 7.11 -35.12 -5.49
CA VAL A 348 8.12 -35.09 -6.56
C VAL A 348 9.37 -34.30 -6.19
N ASP A 349 9.51 -33.93 -4.91
CA ASP A 349 10.64 -33.15 -4.38
C ASP A 349 10.85 -31.81 -5.13
N LEU A 350 9.76 -31.15 -5.51
CA LEU A 350 9.82 -29.85 -6.17
C LEU A 350 10.22 -28.76 -5.16
N GLY A 351 11.40 -28.18 -5.34
CA GLY A 351 11.91 -27.12 -4.49
C GLY A 351 11.12 -25.82 -4.62
N VAL A 352 10.47 -25.38 -3.53
CA VAL A 352 9.59 -24.20 -3.48
C VAL A 352 10.32 -23.05 -2.79
N SER A 353 10.23 -21.82 -3.36
CA SER A 353 10.64 -20.59 -2.68
C SER A 353 9.45 -19.96 -1.95
N TRP A 354 8.32 -19.86 -2.63
CA TRP A 354 7.09 -19.25 -2.10
C TRP A 354 5.85 -20.00 -2.57
N PHE A 355 4.85 -20.06 -1.69
CA PHE A 355 3.48 -20.37 -2.05
C PHE A 355 2.57 -19.26 -1.53
N VAL A 356 1.72 -18.71 -2.40
CA VAL A 356 0.74 -17.67 -2.07
C VAL A 356 -0.61 -18.03 -2.68
N SER A 357 -1.60 -18.28 -1.84
CA SER A 357 -2.99 -18.43 -2.29
C SER A 357 -3.69 -17.09 -2.26
N LEU A 358 -4.06 -16.57 -3.43
CA LEU A 358 -4.70 -15.26 -3.56
C LEU A 358 -6.19 -15.27 -3.18
N GLY A 359 -6.83 -16.45 -3.14
CA GLY A 359 -8.28 -16.52 -2.91
C GLY A 359 -9.04 -15.65 -3.91
N ASP A 360 -9.94 -14.79 -3.41
CA ASP A 360 -10.76 -13.89 -4.25
C ASP A 360 -9.96 -12.74 -4.89
N LYS A 361 -8.68 -12.62 -4.56
CA LYS A 361 -7.75 -11.62 -5.15
C LYS A 361 -8.30 -10.19 -5.08
N SER A 362 -8.84 -9.80 -3.94
CA SER A 362 -9.56 -8.53 -3.78
C SER A 362 -8.64 -7.31 -3.61
N ASP A 363 -7.36 -7.50 -3.16
CA ASP A 363 -6.37 -6.42 -3.03
C ASP A 363 -5.04 -6.81 -3.67
N ILE A 364 -4.25 -7.70 -3.02
CA ILE A 364 -2.99 -8.20 -3.60
C ILE A 364 -3.31 -9.12 -4.78
N SER A 365 -2.67 -8.85 -5.92
CA SER A 365 -2.85 -9.56 -7.18
C SER A 365 -1.63 -10.38 -7.57
N ALA A 366 -1.80 -11.21 -8.60
CA ALA A 366 -0.68 -11.96 -9.20
C ALA A 366 0.41 -11.03 -9.76
N ASN A 367 0.03 -9.83 -10.25
CA ASN A 367 1.00 -8.84 -10.76
C ASN A 367 1.90 -8.30 -9.65
N ASP A 368 1.35 -8.10 -8.44
CA ASP A 368 2.12 -7.59 -7.29
C ASP A 368 3.12 -8.65 -6.82
N LEU A 369 2.71 -9.93 -6.81
CA LEU A 369 3.59 -11.06 -6.51
C LEU A 369 4.69 -11.23 -7.56
N LEU A 370 4.35 -11.09 -8.85
CA LEU A 370 5.31 -11.19 -9.95
C LEU A 370 6.43 -10.15 -9.80
N GLN A 371 6.08 -8.89 -9.49
CA GLN A 371 7.03 -7.81 -9.23
C GLN A 371 7.92 -8.06 -8.01
N PHE A 372 7.38 -8.69 -6.97
CA PHE A 372 8.16 -9.08 -5.80
C PHE A 372 9.14 -10.21 -6.13
N TRP A 373 8.68 -11.26 -6.83
CA TRP A 373 9.52 -12.41 -7.16
C TRP A 373 10.58 -12.11 -8.22
N GLU A 374 10.36 -11.13 -9.09
CA GLU A 374 11.38 -10.64 -10.03
C GLU A 374 12.62 -10.11 -9.30
N GLN A 375 12.43 -9.57 -8.08
CA GLN A 375 13.50 -9.03 -7.25
C GLN A 375 14.00 -10.02 -6.18
N ASP A 376 13.44 -11.22 -6.11
CA ASP A 376 13.84 -12.26 -5.15
C ASP A 376 14.89 -13.18 -5.77
N ASP A 377 16.16 -12.98 -5.41
CA ASP A 377 17.31 -13.75 -5.90
C ASP A 377 17.15 -15.28 -5.70
N ASN A 378 16.29 -15.71 -4.77
CA ASN A 378 16.02 -17.12 -4.50
C ASN A 378 14.91 -17.70 -5.37
N THR A 379 14.22 -16.88 -6.17
CA THR A 379 13.15 -17.34 -7.08
C THR A 379 13.68 -17.38 -8.52
N THR A 380 13.71 -18.56 -9.10
CA THR A 380 14.19 -18.79 -10.48
C THR A 380 13.09 -19.15 -11.45
N VAL A 381 11.96 -19.65 -10.94
CA VAL A 381 10.78 -20.01 -11.73
C VAL A 381 9.52 -19.53 -11.02
N ILE A 382 8.61 -18.92 -11.77
CA ILE A 382 7.32 -18.48 -11.26
C ILE A 382 6.21 -19.29 -11.92
N ALA A 383 5.44 -20.02 -11.11
CA ALA A 383 4.28 -20.78 -11.53
C ALA A 383 2.99 -20.09 -11.06
N MET A 384 2.13 -19.69 -11.99
CA MET A 384 0.88 -19.00 -11.67
C MET A 384 -0.32 -19.74 -12.20
N TYR A 385 -1.29 -19.99 -11.32
CA TYR A 385 -2.63 -20.42 -11.71
C TYR A 385 -3.60 -19.28 -11.40
N THR A 386 -4.14 -18.66 -12.44
CA THR A 386 -4.99 -17.47 -12.30
C THR A 386 -6.25 -17.59 -13.16
N GLU A 387 -7.39 -17.21 -12.61
CA GLU A 387 -8.67 -17.12 -13.31
C GLU A 387 -8.78 -15.83 -14.11
N SER A 388 -8.06 -14.79 -13.66
CA SER A 388 -7.96 -13.51 -14.36
C SER A 388 -6.62 -12.83 -14.05
N PHE A 389 -6.08 -12.06 -15.00
CA PHE A 389 -4.82 -11.32 -14.81
C PHE A 389 -4.99 -10.01 -14.01
N GLY A 390 -6.23 -9.63 -13.67
CA GLY A 390 -6.52 -8.34 -13.05
C GLY A 390 -6.31 -7.20 -14.04
N ASN A 391 -5.15 -6.56 -14.02
CA ASN A 391 -4.75 -5.58 -15.03
C ASN A 391 -3.88 -6.24 -16.11
N PRO A 392 -4.45 -6.59 -17.31
CA PRO A 392 -3.71 -7.30 -18.35
C PRO A 392 -2.54 -6.48 -18.94
N ARG A 393 -2.66 -5.15 -18.97
CA ARG A 393 -1.59 -4.26 -19.45
C ARG A 393 -0.39 -4.31 -18.51
N LYS A 394 -0.65 -4.24 -17.19
CA LYS A 394 0.39 -4.39 -16.17
C LYS A 394 1.05 -5.77 -16.27
N PHE A 395 0.26 -6.84 -16.44
CA PHE A 395 0.78 -8.20 -16.59
C PHE A 395 1.68 -8.34 -17.83
N ALA A 396 1.21 -7.92 -19.01
CA ALA A 396 1.98 -8.03 -20.26
C ALA A 396 3.30 -7.26 -20.28
N ARG A 397 3.42 -6.27 -19.39
CA ARG A 397 4.62 -5.45 -19.26
C ARG A 397 5.65 -6.06 -18.31
N ILE A 398 5.18 -6.81 -17.28
CA ILE A 398 6.04 -7.40 -16.25
C ILE A 398 6.49 -8.82 -16.66
N ALA A 399 5.64 -9.59 -17.31
CA ALA A 399 5.92 -10.96 -17.77
C ALA A 399 6.71 -10.98 -19.08
#